data_605b9fe1c9f34b8ca6edaf0a3d45ec04
#
_entry.id   605b9fe1c9f34b8ca6edaf0a3d45ec04
#
_cell.length_a   1.000
_cell.length_b   1.000
_cell.length_c   1.000
_cell.angle_alpha   90.00
_cell.angle_beta   90.00
_cell.angle_gamma   90.00
#
_symmetry.space_group_name_H-M   'P 1'
#
loop_
_entity.id
_entity.type
_entity.pdbx_description
1 polymer ?
#
loop_
_entity_poly.entity_id
_entity_poly.type
_entity_poly.pdbx_seq_one_letter_code
_entity_poly.pdbx_strand_id
1 'polypeptide(L)'
;FSSLDGKALFSQKVENVCIMGGNFTVNDGKRIPEFNIESDSEAARTFFDMCESDIFMLPFEMAYDILTGKKLFECFGNENPVRRCYEVYCGGPRSSWDPCTVLFSVMPQLPCWSLSERGDLSIDVANITNFTENINGKTRIVSANDKQYIVDVIEKLFALKPEFVENSYSEKIFREEALNEC
;
A
#
# COMPACT_ATOMS: atom_id res chain seq x y z
N PHE A 1 6.27 -19.07 5.91
CA PHE A 1 7.24 -19.96 5.22
C PHE A 1 8.10 -20.80 6.18
N SER A 2 7.97 -20.63 7.49
CA SER A 2 8.74 -21.38 8.50
C SER A 2 8.34 -22.86 8.60
N SER A 3 7.24 -23.28 7.99
CA SER A 3 6.80 -24.67 7.92
C SER A 3 6.45 -25.07 6.48
N LEU A 4 6.63 -26.37 6.16
CA LEU A 4 6.26 -26.91 4.84
C LEU A 4 4.75 -26.75 4.57
N ASP A 5 3.92 -26.98 5.58
CA ASP A 5 2.46 -26.85 5.45
C ASP A 5 2.05 -25.38 5.25
N GLY A 6 2.71 -24.45 5.94
CA GLY A 6 2.47 -23.00 5.79
C GLY A 6 2.84 -22.52 4.38
N LYS A 7 3.98 -22.94 3.86
CA LYS A 7 4.39 -22.62 2.48
C LYS A 7 3.39 -23.18 1.46
N ALA A 8 3.03 -24.46 1.59
CA ALA A 8 2.10 -25.10 0.66
C ALA A 8 0.71 -24.44 0.69
N LEU A 9 0.22 -24.09 1.88
CA LEU A 9 -1.06 -23.39 2.02
C LEU A 9 -1.01 -22.00 1.39
N PHE A 10 0.08 -21.24 1.62
CA PHE A 10 0.26 -19.93 1.02
C PHE A 10 0.24 -20.02 -0.51
N SER A 11 1.05 -20.88 -1.12
CA SER A 11 1.11 -21.05 -2.58
C SER A 11 -0.22 -21.50 -3.20
N GLN A 12 -1.07 -22.22 -2.43
CA GLN A 12 -2.38 -22.66 -2.90
C GLN A 12 -3.48 -21.60 -2.77
N LYS A 13 -3.36 -20.65 -1.86
CA LYS A 13 -4.45 -19.73 -1.50
C LYS A 13 -4.18 -18.27 -1.81
N VAL A 14 -2.91 -17.89 -1.97
CA VAL A 14 -2.53 -16.50 -2.20
C VAL A 14 -2.04 -16.34 -3.64
N GLU A 15 -2.84 -15.66 -4.45
CA GLU A 15 -2.50 -15.38 -5.85
C GLU A 15 -1.61 -14.14 -5.95
N ASN A 16 -1.92 -13.11 -5.17
CA ASN A 16 -1.26 -11.82 -5.22
C ASN A 16 -0.90 -11.34 -3.81
N VAL A 17 0.23 -10.66 -3.69
CA VAL A 17 0.69 -10.02 -2.46
C VAL A 17 0.97 -8.55 -2.74
N CYS A 18 0.33 -7.66 -1.98
CA CYS A 18 0.61 -6.23 -2.02
C CYS A 18 1.45 -5.87 -0.80
N ILE A 19 2.60 -5.24 -1.02
CA ILE A 19 3.57 -4.93 0.03
C ILE A 19 3.85 -3.43 0.05
N MET A 20 3.66 -2.80 1.22
CA MET A 20 4.30 -1.53 1.49
C MET A 20 5.74 -1.79 1.92
N GLY A 21 6.70 -1.34 1.12
CA GLY A 21 8.12 -1.55 1.42
C GLY A 21 9.04 -1.16 0.27
N GLY A 22 10.33 -1.15 0.57
CA GLY A 22 11.35 -0.76 -0.39
C GLY A 22 11.47 0.74 -0.59
N ASN A 23 12.66 1.16 -1.00
CA ASN A 23 12.97 2.55 -1.33
C ASN A 23 13.95 2.55 -2.50
N PHE A 24 13.53 3.08 -3.63
CA PHE A 24 14.35 3.15 -4.85
C PHE A 24 14.92 4.55 -5.09
N THR A 25 14.63 5.51 -4.18
CA THR A 25 15.15 6.87 -4.28
C THR A 25 16.66 6.92 -4.02
N VAL A 26 17.35 7.77 -4.78
CA VAL A 26 18.74 8.09 -4.57
C VAL A 26 18.84 9.52 -4.06
N ASN A 27 19.28 9.70 -2.83
CA ASN A 27 19.51 11.00 -2.20
C ASN A 27 21.03 11.23 -2.02
N ASP A 28 21.57 12.30 -2.60
CA ASP A 28 23.00 12.63 -2.54
C ASP A 28 23.92 11.45 -2.95
N GLY A 29 23.50 10.70 -3.98
CA GLY A 29 24.23 9.53 -4.47
C GLY A 29 24.16 8.29 -3.58
N LYS A 30 23.31 8.31 -2.55
CA LYS A 30 23.12 7.19 -1.63
C LYS A 30 21.67 6.72 -1.62
N ARG A 31 21.49 5.41 -1.50
CA ARG A 31 20.21 4.78 -1.20
C ARG A 31 20.18 4.42 0.27
N ILE A 32 19.02 4.53 0.87
CA ILE A 32 18.79 4.16 2.28
C ILE A 32 17.82 2.98 2.35
N PRO A 33 18.01 2.07 3.31
CA PRO A 33 17.04 1.02 3.57
C PRO A 33 15.66 1.60 3.87
N GLU A 34 14.64 0.90 3.47
CA GLU A 34 13.27 1.23 3.87
C GLU A 34 12.96 0.54 5.21
N PHE A 35 12.25 1.25 6.08
CA PHE A 35 12.04 0.88 7.48
C PHE A 35 11.42 -0.53 7.67
N ASN A 36 10.38 -0.87 6.89
CA ASN A 36 9.72 -2.17 7.02
C ASN A 36 10.66 -3.32 6.62
N ILE A 37 11.44 -3.10 5.54
CA ILE A 37 12.43 -4.07 5.08
C ILE A 37 13.60 -4.18 6.05
N GLU A 38 14.08 -3.06 6.59
CA GLU A 38 15.20 -3.02 7.52
C GLU A 38 14.86 -3.64 8.87
N SER A 39 13.61 -3.51 9.31
CA SER A 39 13.13 -4.01 10.61
C SER A 39 13.34 -5.52 10.80
N ASP A 40 13.21 -6.30 9.71
CA ASP A 40 13.59 -7.72 9.67
C ASP A 40 14.00 -8.12 8.25
N SER A 41 15.21 -7.74 7.88
CA SER A 41 15.71 -7.96 6.52
C SER A 41 15.95 -9.43 6.18
N GLU A 42 16.16 -10.29 7.16
CA GLU A 42 16.29 -11.73 6.96
C GLU A 42 14.94 -12.36 6.61
N ALA A 43 13.90 -12.01 7.36
CA ALA A 43 12.54 -12.43 7.03
C ALA A 43 12.10 -11.91 5.67
N ALA A 44 12.40 -10.64 5.35
CA ALA A 44 12.08 -10.06 4.05
C ALA A 44 12.79 -10.77 2.89
N ARG A 45 14.09 -11.08 3.01
CA ARG A 45 14.82 -11.89 2.01
C ARG A 45 14.17 -13.26 1.84
N THR A 46 13.93 -13.96 2.95
CA THR A 46 13.29 -15.27 2.94
C THR A 46 11.93 -15.22 2.23
N PHE A 47 11.14 -14.19 2.50
CA PHE A 47 9.85 -14.00 1.85
C PHE A 47 9.98 -13.84 0.34
N PHE A 48 10.84 -12.93 -0.13
CA PHE A 48 11.01 -12.67 -1.57
C PHE A 48 11.58 -13.87 -2.32
N ASP A 49 12.49 -14.61 -1.70
CA ASP A 49 13.08 -15.82 -2.29
C ASP A 49 12.06 -16.96 -2.42
N MET A 50 11.16 -17.10 -1.45
CA MET A 50 10.27 -18.25 -1.34
C MET A 50 8.85 -17.99 -1.85
N CYS A 51 8.42 -16.73 -2.00
CA CYS A 51 7.10 -16.37 -2.47
C CYS A 51 6.94 -16.72 -3.96
N GLU A 52 5.95 -17.53 -4.28
CA GLU A 52 5.62 -17.97 -5.66
C GLU A 52 4.50 -17.12 -6.29
N SER A 53 3.77 -16.35 -5.47
CA SER A 53 2.69 -15.46 -5.89
C SER A 53 3.22 -14.20 -6.58
N ASP A 54 2.38 -13.56 -7.39
CA ASP A 54 2.69 -12.23 -7.93
C ASP A 54 2.80 -11.21 -6.79
N ILE A 55 3.84 -10.38 -6.83
CA ILE A 55 4.12 -9.34 -5.83
C ILE A 55 3.91 -7.97 -6.45
N PHE A 56 3.10 -7.15 -5.79
CA PHE A 56 2.93 -5.73 -6.10
C PHE A 56 3.55 -4.91 -4.96
N MET A 57 4.65 -4.23 -5.26
CA MET A 57 5.37 -3.45 -4.27
C MET A 57 5.04 -1.97 -4.42
N LEU A 58 4.58 -1.38 -3.32
CA LEU A 58 4.33 0.05 -3.21
C LEU A 58 5.47 0.67 -2.39
N PRO A 59 6.46 1.28 -3.05
CA PRO A 59 7.66 1.76 -2.39
C PRO A 59 7.42 3.04 -1.59
N PHE A 60 8.35 3.34 -0.68
CA PHE A 60 8.31 4.49 0.21
C PHE A 60 8.02 5.81 -0.52
N GLU A 61 8.74 6.09 -1.59
CA GLU A 61 8.64 7.34 -2.35
C GLU A 61 7.30 7.52 -3.07
N MET A 62 6.58 6.43 -3.34
CA MET A 62 5.29 6.49 -4.04
C MET A 62 4.23 7.25 -3.24
N ALA A 63 4.14 6.99 -1.93
CA ALA A 63 3.11 7.55 -1.06
C ALA A 63 3.64 8.58 -0.03
N TYR A 64 4.91 8.95 -0.10
CA TYR A 64 5.51 9.91 0.83
C TYR A 64 4.76 11.24 0.91
N ASP A 65 4.31 11.76 -0.23
CA ASP A 65 3.60 13.04 -0.38
C ASP A 65 2.07 12.87 -0.59
N ILE A 66 1.55 11.65 -0.49
CA ILE A 66 0.10 11.40 -0.46
C ILE A 66 -0.37 11.58 0.99
N LEU A 67 -0.76 12.81 1.34
CA LEU A 67 -1.17 13.15 2.71
C LEU A 67 -2.68 13.03 2.85
N THR A 68 -3.14 12.15 3.75
CA THR A 68 -4.55 12.01 4.09
C THR A 68 -4.82 12.25 5.57
N GLY A 69 -6.08 12.41 5.93
CA GLY A 69 -6.53 12.72 7.30
C GLY A 69 -7.03 14.15 7.47
N LYS A 70 -6.90 15.03 6.47
CA LYS A 70 -7.34 16.42 6.57
C LYS A 70 -8.85 16.51 6.81
N LYS A 71 -9.66 15.87 5.97
CA LYS A 71 -11.12 15.86 6.12
C LYS A 71 -11.58 15.20 7.42
N LEU A 72 -10.85 14.24 7.95
CA LEU A 72 -11.16 13.65 9.25
C LEU A 72 -11.22 14.70 10.36
N PHE A 73 -10.27 15.64 10.38
CA PHE A 73 -10.24 16.70 11.39
C PHE A 73 -11.24 17.83 11.11
N GLU A 74 -11.60 18.06 9.86
CA GLU A 74 -12.55 19.10 9.46
C GLU A 74 -14.02 18.65 9.64
N CYS A 75 -14.33 17.39 9.35
CA CYS A 75 -15.71 16.90 9.25
C CYS A 75 -16.17 16.00 10.42
N PHE A 76 -15.25 15.45 11.22
CA PHE A 76 -15.61 14.45 12.24
C PHE A 76 -15.09 14.81 13.62
N GLY A 77 -15.85 14.41 14.66
CA GLY A 77 -15.45 14.47 16.05
C GLY A 77 -14.68 13.21 16.49
N ASN A 78 -14.46 13.10 17.80
CA ASN A 78 -13.68 11.99 18.39
C ASN A 78 -14.39 10.62 18.32
N GLU A 79 -15.64 10.59 17.89
CA GLU A 79 -16.41 9.38 17.65
C GLU A 79 -15.93 8.58 16.41
N ASN A 80 -15.23 9.25 15.47
CA ASN A 80 -14.65 8.56 14.33
C ASN A 80 -13.33 7.90 14.75
N PRO A 81 -13.21 6.55 14.69
CA PRO A 81 -12.03 5.85 15.17
C PRO A 81 -10.78 6.15 14.34
N VAL A 82 -10.91 6.37 13.04
CA VAL A 82 -9.78 6.71 12.17
C VAL A 82 -9.23 8.08 12.53
N ARG A 83 -10.13 9.09 12.70
CA ARG A 83 -9.73 10.42 13.19
C ARG A 83 -8.98 10.32 14.51
N ARG A 84 -9.50 9.52 15.45
CA ARG A 84 -8.86 9.34 16.75
C ARG A 84 -7.46 8.73 16.65
N CYS A 85 -7.26 7.76 15.75
CA CYS A 85 -5.94 7.19 15.48
C CYS A 85 -4.97 8.24 14.94
N TYR A 86 -5.38 9.04 13.96
CA TYR A 86 -4.56 10.13 13.41
C TYR A 86 -4.22 11.18 14.47
N GLU A 87 -5.19 11.56 15.30
CA GLU A 87 -4.97 12.53 16.39
C GLU A 87 -3.90 12.05 17.39
N VAL A 88 -4.01 10.81 17.85
CA VAL A 88 -3.09 10.25 18.84
C VAL A 88 -1.70 10.00 18.26
N TYR A 89 -1.62 9.55 17.01
CA TYR A 89 -0.36 9.14 16.41
C TYR A 89 0.44 10.28 15.81
N CYS A 90 -0.18 11.23 15.11
CA CYS A 90 0.53 12.28 14.37
C CYS A 90 -0.05 13.69 14.52
N GLY A 91 -1.24 13.84 15.08
CA GLY A 91 -1.88 15.13 15.31
C GLY A 91 -2.38 15.86 14.07
N GLY A 92 -2.38 15.22 12.91
CA GLY A 92 -2.79 15.84 11.64
C GLY A 92 -2.65 14.91 10.43
N PRO A 93 -2.76 15.45 9.21
CA PRO A 93 -2.57 14.69 7.99
C PRO A 93 -1.20 14.00 7.94
N ARG A 94 -1.16 12.80 7.37
CA ARG A 94 0.04 11.97 7.30
C ARG A 94 0.18 11.30 5.94
N SER A 95 1.42 10.97 5.57
CA SER A 95 1.73 10.13 4.42
C SER A 95 1.02 8.78 4.52
N SER A 96 0.40 8.35 3.43
CA SER A 96 -0.58 7.26 3.40
C SER A 96 -0.03 5.99 2.77
N TRP A 97 1.13 5.54 3.23
CA TRP A 97 1.80 4.34 2.70
C TRP A 97 0.91 3.09 2.76
N ASP A 98 0.49 2.69 3.96
CA ASP A 98 -0.36 1.51 4.14
C ASP A 98 -1.77 1.71 3.56
N PRO A 99 -2.45 2.88 3.75
CA PRO A 99 -3.74 3.12 3.09
C PRO A 99 -3.68 3.00 1.57
N CYS A 100 -2.60 3.46 0.92
CA CYS A 100 -2.40 3.29 -0.52
C CYS A 100 -2.25 1.80 -0.89
N THR A 101 -1.51 1.04 -0.10
CA THR A 101 -1.30 -0.38 -0.33
C THR A 101 -2.60 -1.17 -0.20
N VAL A 102 -3.40 -0.87 0.82
CA VAL A 102 -4.74 -1.47 0.98
C VAL A 102 -5.66 -1.05 -0.17
N LEU A 103 -5.68 0.23 -0.54
CA LEU A 103 -6.49 0.70 -1.66
C LEU A 103 -6.12 -0.01 -2.96
N PHE A 104 -4.83 -0.12 -3.28
CA PHE A 104 -4.38 -0.85 -4.46
C PHE A 104 -4.80 -2.32 -4.41
N SER A 105 -4.68 -2.98 -3.26
CA SER A 105 -5.00 -4.41 -3.12
C SER A 105 -6.47 -4.74 -3.41
N VAL A 106 -7.39 -3.81 -3.10
CA VAL A 106 -8.84 -4.01 -3.31
C VAL A 106 -9.35 -3.33 -4.58
N MET A 107 -8.64 -2.36 -5.12
CA MET A 107 -9.02 -1.57 -6.30
C MET A 107 -7.83 -1.35 -7.26
N PRO A 108 -7.17 -2.41 -7.74
CA PRO A 108 -6.00 -2.28 -8.63
C PRO A 108 -6.37 -1.71 -10.02
N GLN A 109 -7.65 -1.69 -10.38
CA GLN A 109 -8.15 -1.17 -11.66
C GLN A 109 -8.33 0.35 -11.68
N LEU A 110 -8.13 1.07 -10.57
CA LEU A 110 -8.27 2.53 -10.57
C LEU A 110 -7.25 3.18 -11.54
N PRO A 111 -7.66 4.23 -12.26
CA PRO A 111 -6.80 4.85 -13.28
C PRO A 111 -5.60 5.61 -12.73
N CYS A 112 -5.56 5.81 -11.42
CA CYS A 112 -4.47 6.49 -10.72
C CYS A 112 -3.21 5.63 -10.54
N TRP A 113 -3.27 4.34 -10.85
CA TRP A 113 -2.14 3.43 -10.72
C TRP A 113 -1.43 3.19 -12.06
N SER A 114 -0.13 2.96 -11.99
CA SER A 114 0.66 2.35 -13.06
C SER A 114 1.58 1.29 -12.50
N LEU A 115 1.94 0.34 -13.35
CA LEU A 115 2.78 -0.79 -13.00
C LEU A 115 4.05 -0.78 -13.84
N SER A 116 5.18 -1.10 -13.22
CA SER A 116 6.41 -1.38 -13.96
C SER A 116 6.26 -2.63 -14.85
N GLU A 117 7.24 -2.89 -15.70
CA GLU A 117 7.44 -4.23 -16.24
C GLU A 117 7.68 -5.23 -15.10
N ARG A 118 7.57 -6.52 -15.41
CA ARG A 118 7.88 -7.58 -14.44
C ARG A 118 9.36 -7.58 -14.10
N GLY A 119 9.68 -7.99 -12.88
CA GLY A 119 11.05 -8.07 -12.41
C GLY A 119 11.22 -8.90 -11.15
N ASP A 120 12.46 -8.95 -10.69
CA ASP A 120 12.86 -9.64 -9.47
C ASP A 120 13.30 -8.63 -8.43
N LEU A 121 12.89 -8.86 -7.18
CA LEU A 121 13.35 -8.13 -6.01
C LEU A 121 14.52 -8.86 -5.35
N SER A 122 15.47 -8.09 -4.86
CA SER A 122 16.51 -8.56 -3.96
C SER A 122 16.84 -7.53 -2.90
N ILE A 123 17.33 -8.00 -1.75
CA ILE A 123 17.79 -7.14 -0.66
C ILE A 123 19.29 -7.43 -0.46
N ASP A 124 20.12 -6.42 -0.64
CA ASP A 124 21.57 -6.57 -0.51
C ASP A 124 22.04 -6.60 0.97
N VAL A 125 23.35 -6.72 1.17
CA VAL A 125 23.96 -6.80 2.50
C VAL A 125 23.81 -5.50 3.31
N ALA A 126 23.51 -4.38 2.66
CA ALA A 126 23.21 -3.10 3.29
C ALA A 126 21.71 -2.88 3.52
N ASN A 127 20.90 -3.91 3.34
CA ASN A 127 19.43 -3.90 3.43
C ASN A 127 18.75 -3.01 2.38
N ILE A 128 19.43 -2.69 1.29
CA ILE A 128 18.87 -1.93 0.19
C ILE A 128 18.05 -2.85 -0.71
N THR A 129 16.81 -2.45 -0.98
CA THR A 129 15.94 -3.16 -1.91
C THR A 129 16.33 -2.84 -3.33
N ASN A 130 16.60 -3.84 -4.14
CA ASN A 130 16.90 -3.71 -5.55
C ASN A 130 15.80 -4.36 -6.40
N PHE A 131 15.50 -3.74 -7.54
CA PHE A 131 14.58 -4.27 -8.54
C PHE A 131 15.31 -4.37 -9.88
N THR A 132 15.21 -5.52 -10.51
CA THR A 132 15.77 -5.79 -11.84
C THR A 132 14.70 -6.30 -12.76
N GLU A 133 14.49 -5.64 -13.90
CA GLU A 133 13.53 -6.09 -14.89
C GLU A 133 13.85 -7.50 -15.38
N ASN A 134 12.83 -8.34 -15.36
CA ASN A 134 12.87 -9.72 -15.82
C ASN A 134 11.47 -10.14 -16.26
N ILE A 135 11.29 -10.46 -17.52
CA ILE A 135 9.98 -10.84 -18.09
C ILE A 135 9.34 -12.04 -17.36
N ASN A 136 10.15 -12.91 -16.79
CA ASN A 136 9.70 -14.06 -15.99
C ASN A 136 9.62 -13.76 -14.49
N GLY A 137 9.97 -12.53 -14.09
CA GLY A 137 9.88 -12.08 -12.71
C GLY A 137 8.43 -12.00 -12.23
N LYS A 138 8.25 -12.10 -10.94
CA LYS A 138 6.92 -12.11 -10.28
C LYS A 138 6.56 -10.80 -9.62
N THR A 139 7.45 -9.81 -9.64
CA THR A 139 7.22 -8.52 -8.99
C THR A 139 6.94 -7.42 -9.99
N ARG A 140 6.03 -6.52 -9.61
CA ARG A 140 5.82 -5.23 -10.26
C ARG A 140 5.86 -4.11 -9.23
N ILE A 141 6.49 -3.01 -9.58
CA ILE A 141 6.48 -1.79 -8.78
C ILE A 141 5.23 -0.99 -9.15
N VAL A 142 4.48 -0.60 -8.13
CA VAL A 142 3.29 0.24 -8.29
C VAL A 142 3.68 1.70 -8.16
N SER A 143 3.21 2.53 -9.06
CA SER A 143 3.39 3.99 -9.03
C SER A 143 2.05 4.71 -9.07
N ALA A 144 2.01 5.94 -8.55
CA ALA A 144 0.83 6.79 -8.56
C ALA A 144 0.91 7.81 -9.69
N ASN A 145 -0.02 7.73 -10.66
CA ASN A 145 -0.14 8.69 -11.77
C ASN A 145 -0.92 9.95 -11.36
N ASP A 146 -1.89 9.78 -10.44
CA ASP A 146 -2.72 10.88 -9.93
C ASP A 146 -2.82 10.76 -8.41
N LYS A 147 -1.92 11.43 -7.71
CA LYS A 147 -1.85 11.42 -6.25
C LYS A 147 -3.05 12.12 -5.60
N GLN A 148 -3.57 13.19 -6.22
CA GLN A 148 -4.73 13.88 -5.70
C GLN A 148 -5.98 13.01 -5.76
N TYR A 149 -6.17 12.27 -6.84
CA TYR A 149 -7.26 11.30 -6.95
C TYR A 149 -7.18 10.24 -5.82
N ILE A 150 -5.98 9.75 -5.51
CA ILE A 150 -5.77 8.79 -4.41
C ILE A 150 -6.15 9.41 -3.06
N VAL A 151 -5.70 10.66 -2.79
CA VAL A 151 -6.09 11.40 -1.58
C VAL A 151 -7.60 11.49 -1.47
N ASP A 152 -8.27 11.91 -2.54
CA ASP A 152 -9.73 12.10 -2.54
C ASP A 152 -10.48 10.79 -2.29
N VAL A 153 -10.02 9.68 -2.85
CA VAL A 153 -10.61 8.35 -2.61
C VAL A 153 -10.41 7.91 -1.16
N ILE A 154 -9.19 8.00 -0.64
CA ILE A 154 -8.89 7.58 0.75
C ILE A 154 -9.64 8.45 1.76
N GLU A 155 -9.66 9.77 1.57
CA GLU A 155 -10.42 10.70 2.45
C GLU A 155 -11.93 10.38 2.46
N LYS A 156 -12.50 10.01 1.33
CA LYS A 156 -13.88 9.55 1.25
C LYS A 156 -14.10 8.25 2.00
N LEU A 157 -13.21 7.26 1.82
CA LEU A 157 -13.30 5.99 2.51
C LEU A 157 -13.21 6.14 4.03
N PHE A 158 -12.34 7.03 4.51
CA PHE A 158 -12.22 7.34 5.94
C PHE A 158 -13.49 7.99 6.52
N ALA A 159 -14.23 8.72 5.68
CA ALA A 159 -15.47 9.40 6.06
C ALA A 159 -16.70 8.49 6.05
N LEU A 160 -16.62 7.30 5.45
CA LEU A 160 -17.74 6.38 5.42
C LEU A 160 -18.08 5.89 6.83
N LYS A 161 -19.34 6.02 7.22
CA LYS A 161 -19.85 5.32 8.40
C LYS A 161 -19.94 3.83 8.07
N PRO A 162 -19.54 2.94 8.99
CA PRO A 162 -19.74 1.51 8.80
C PRO A 162 -21.25 1.21 8.82
N GLU A 163 -21.87 1.21 7.66
CA GLU A 163 -23.19 0.65 7.48
C GLU A 163 -23.00 -0.83 7.14
N PHE A 164 -23.64 -1.71 7.88
CA PHE A 164 -23.78 -3.11 7.51
C PHE A 164 -24.67 -3.19 6.26
N VAL A 165 -24.04 -3.10 5.08
CA VAL A 165 -24.74 -3.25 3.81
C VAL A 165 -24.53 -4.67 3.32
N GLU A 166 -25.61 -5.42 3.24
CA GLU A 166 -25.60 -6.81 2.78
C GLU A 166 -25.14 -7.02 1.33
N ASN A 167 -24.87 -6.00 0.53
CA ASN A 167 -24.43 -6.18 -0.87
C ASN A 167 -23.61 -5.02 -1.44
N SER A 168 -22.46 -5.37 -2.02
CA SER A 168 -21.57 -4.63 -2.92
C SER A 168 -21.09 -3.24 -2.49
N TYR A 169 -20.03 -3.22 -1.69
CA TYR A 169 -19.27 -2.01 -1.36
C TYR A 169 -18.69 -1.26 -2.58
N SER A 170 -18.33 -1.98 -3.64
CA SER A 170 -17.66 -1.40 -4.80
C SER A 170 -18.55 -0.45 -5.63
N GLU A 171 -19.85 -0.69 -5.72
CA GLU A 171 -20.75 0.15 -6.53
C GLU A 171 -21.19 1.45 -5.85
N LYS A 172 -21.25 1.48 -4.50
CA LYS A 172 -21.69 2.67 -3.75
C LYS A 172 -20.60 3.74 -3.61
N ILE A 173 -19.33 3.35 -3.55
CA ILE A 173 -18.21 4.29 -3.38
C ILE A 173 -18.08 5.23 -4.59
N PHE A 174 -18.52 4.81 -5.77
CA PHE A 174 -18.40 5.55 -7.01
C PHE A 174 -19.67 6.26 -7.46
N ARG A 175 -20.77 6.18 -6.69
CA ARG A 175 -21.96 7.00 -6.98
C ARG A 175 -21.74 8.41 -6.45
N GLU A 176 -21.93 9.41 -7.31
CA GLU A 176 -21.78 10.85 -7.01
C GLU A 176 -22.59 11.33 -5.78
N GLU A 177 -23.60 10.57 -5.36
CA GLU A 177 -24.46 10.88 -4.22
C GLU A 177 -23.76 10.79 -2.86
N ALA A 178 -22.70 9.98 -2.70
CA ALA A 178 -21.91 9.91 -1.48
C ALA A 178 -20.96 11.10 -1.30
N LEU A 179 -20.88 12.01 -2.27
CA LEU A 179 -19.94 13.12 -2.34
C LEU A 179 -20.45 14.42 -1.71
N ASN A 180 -21.74 14.52 -1.44
CA ASN A 180 -22.40 15.80 -1.08
C ASN A 180 -22.74 15.92 0.41
N GLU A 181 -22.37 14.97 1.27
CA GLU A 181 -22.71 15.01 2.70
C GLU A 181 -21.57 15.51 3.63
N CYS A 182 -20.51 16.11 3.08
CA CYS A 182 -19.51 16.86 3.86
C CYS A 182 -19.32 18.26 3.31
#